data_7227f756ef22799eb2455bbe76b3ae30
#
_entry.id   7227f756ef22799eb2455bbe76b3ae30
#
_cell.length_a   1.000
_cell.length_b   1.000
_cell.length_c   1.000
_cell.angle_alpha   90.00
_cell.angle_beta   90.00
_cell.angle_gamma   90.00
#
_symmetry.space_group_name_H-M   'P 1'
#
loop_
_entity.id
_entity.type
_entity.pdbx_description
1 polymer ?
#
loop_
_entity_poly.entity_id
_entity_poly.type
_entity_poly.pdbx_seq_one_letter_code
_entity_poly.pdbx_strand_id
1 'polypeptide(L)'
;MIVALDQWTKWLVRENIPFTGSWLPQGMDWLSPYARIVHWENSGAAFGIFQNGSAIFATLAFVVIGVILYFYPQVEPQDWGMRIAMSMQFAGASGNLIDRILFKGKVTDFISVGTFAVFNVADASITLGVVVLLLDVWIKERREKKNSNQSTVISDQSAVSEQESNVS
;
A
#
# COMPACT_ATOMS: atom_id res chain seq x y z
N MET A 1 13.61 -3.19 -3.70
CA MET A 1 13.05 -4.31 -4.47
C MET A 1 11.74 -3.93 -5.17
N ILE A 2 10.68 -3.46 -4.48
CA ILE A 2 9.38 -3.12 -5.10
C ILE A 2 9.50 -2.05 -6.20
N VAL A 3 10.21 -0.94 -5.96
CA VAL A 3 10.43 0.11 -6.98
C VAL A 3 11.09 -0.46 -8.24
N ALA A 4 12.09 -1.32 -8.08
CA ALA A 4 12.76 -1.94 -9.22
C ALA A 4 11.82 -2.86 -10.00
N LEU A 5 10.98 -3.64 -9.30
CA LEU A 5 9.96 -4.48 -9.94
C LEU A 5 8.92 -3.65 -10.69
N ASP A 6 8.43 -2.57 -10.07
CA ASP A 6 7.48 -1.65 -10.69
C ASP A 6 8.04 -1.03 -11.97
N GLN A 7 9.25 -0.47 -11.91
CA GLN A 7 9.88 0.16 -13.08
C GLN A 7 10.24 -0.84 -14.16
N TRP A 8 10.68 -2.03 -13.79
CA TRP A 8 10.98 -3.10 -14.76
C TRP A 8 9.72 -3.59 -15.47
N THR A 9 8.62 -3.84 -14.73
CA THR A 9 7.36 -4.27 -15.35
C THR A 9 6.76 -3.19 -16.24
N LYS A 10 6.81 -1.93 -15.85
CA LYS A 10 6.39 -0.78 -16.66
C LYS A 10 7.24 -0.65 -17.93
N TRP A 11 8.55 -0.85 -17.81
CA TRP A 11 9.44 -0.86 -18.98
C TRP A 11 9.09 -2.00 -19.94
N LEU A 12 8.88 -3.23 -19.44
CA LEU A 12 8.45 -4.35 -20.28
C LEU A 12 7.17 -4.05 -21.04
N VAL A 13 6.20 -3.43 -20.41
CA VAL A 13 4.93 -3.06 -21.02
C VAL A 13 5.14 -2.03 -22.14
N ARG A 14 5.90 -0.97 -21.88
CA ARG A 14 6.20 0.09 -22.84
C ARG A 14 6.92 -0.43 -24.09
N GLU A 15 7.86 -1.38 -23.93
CA GLU A 15 8.65 -1.92 -25.03
C GLU A 15 7.89 -2.96 -25.87
N ASN A 16 6.98 -3.73 -25.26
CA ASN A 16 6.42 -4.91 -25.93
C ASN A 16 4.94 -4.77 -26.29
N ILE A 17 4.22 -3.82 -25.71
CA ILE A 17 2.78 -3.65 -25.95
C ILE A 17 2.55 -2.26 -26.56
N PRO A 18 1.99 -2.13 -27.76
CA PRO A 18 1.62 -0.83 -28.32
C PRO A 18 0.69 -0.06 -27.39
N PHE A 19 0.76 1.27 -27.42
CA PHE A 19 -0.16 2.11 -26.62
C PHE A 19 -1.63 1.76 -26.93
N THR A 20 -2.46 1.63 -25.92
CA THR A 20 -3.84 1.08 -25.94
C THR A 20 -3.95 -0.39 -26.33
N GLY A 21 -2.86 -1.06 -26.60
CA GLY A 21 -2.83 -2.50 -26.89
C GLY A 21 -3.02 -3.35 -25.65
N SER A 22 -3.24 -4.64 -25.86
CA SER A 22 -3.33 -5.65 -24.81
C SER A 22 -2.54 -6.89 -25.16
N TRP A 23 -2.13 -7.61 -24.13
CA TRP A 23 -1.41 -8.86 -24.24
C TRP A 23 -1.97 -9.91 -23.28
N LEU A 24 -2.07 -11.13 -23.77
CA LEU A 24 -2.35 -12.34 -23.01
C LEU A 24 -1.48 -13.49 -23.53
N PRO A 25 -1.12 -14.46 -22.69
CA PRO A 25 -0.48 -15.69 -23.16
C PRO A 25 -1.34 -16.42 -24.18
N GLN A 26 -0.70 -17.09 -25.14
CA GLN A 26 -1.39 -17.89 -26.16
C GLN A 26 -2.29 -18.95 -25.49
N GLY A 27 -3.51 -19.09 -25.98
CA GLY A 27 -4.51 -20.03 -25.44
C GLY A 27 -5.26 -19.53 -24.20
N MET A 28 -4.99 -18.32 -23.72
CA MET A 28 -5.70 -17.69 -22.58
C MET A 28 -6.70 -16.60 -22.99
N ASP A 29 -7.16 -16.59 -24.24
CA ASP A 29 -8.10 -15.58 -24.76
C ASP A 29 -9.42 -15.51 -23.96
N TRP A 30 -9.83 -16.64 -23.37
CA TRP A 30 -10.98 -16.73 -22.47
C TRP A 30 -10.84 -15.87 -21.21
N LEU A 31 -9.61 -15.53 -20.81
CA LEU A 31 -9.32 -14.67 -19.64
C LEU A 31 -9.51 -13.19 -19.95
N SER A 32 -9.51 -12.80 -21.23
CA SER A 32 -9.57 -11.40 -21.68
C SER A 32 -10.68 -10.55 -21.04
N PRO A 33 -11.92 -11.06 -20.77
CA PRO A 33 -12.94 -10.29 -20.07
C PRO A 33 -12.66 -10.07 -18.57
N TYR A 34 -11.81 -10.91 -17.98
CA TYR A 34 -11.57 -10.93 -16.54
C TYR A 34 -10.24 -10.30 -16.15
N ALA A 35 -9.16 -10.65 -16.86
CA ALA A 35 -7.82 -10.12 -16.58
C ALA A 35 -6.96 -10.12 -17.83
N ARG A 36 -6.21 -9.05 -18.05
CA ARG A 36 -5.25 -8.90 -19.15
C ARG A 36 -4.19 -7.87 -18.80
N ILE A 37 -3.06 -7.94 -19.50
CA ILE A 37 -2.05 -6.89 -19.46
C ILE A 37 -2.38 -5.90 -20.59
N VAL A 38 -2.38 -4.62 -20.27
CA VAL A 38 -2.65 -3.54 -21.25
C VAL A 38 -1.55 -2.49 -21.15
N HIS A 39 -1.40 -1.66 -22.17
CA HIS A 39 -0.57 -0.48 -22.08
C HIS A 39 -1.46 0.76 -22.01
N TRP A 40 -1.56 1.33 -20.82
CA TRP A 40 -2.34 2.52 -20.55
C TRP A 40 -1.50 3.61 -19.89
N GLU A 41 -1.72 4.86 -20.29
CA GLU A 41 -1.08 6.01 -19.65
C GLU A 41 -2.12 6.80 -18.84
N ASN A 42 -1.80 7.04 -17.58
CA ASN A 42 -2.67 7.72 -16.64
C ASN A 42 -2.03 9.05 -16.19
N SER A 43 -2.65 10.17 -16.51
CA SER A 43 -2.23 11.51 -16.08
C SER A 43 -2.93 12.00 -14.81
N GLY A 44 -3.85 11.21 -14.26
CA GLY A 44 -4.68 11.58 -13.11
C GLY A 44 -4.79 10.49 -12.06
N ALA A 45 -5.94 10.43 -11.42
CA ALA A 45 -6.33 9.35 -10.51
C ALA A 45 -7.12 8.26 -11.25
N ALA A 46 -7.39 7.15 -10.52
CA ALA A 46 -8.24 6.07 -10.99
C ALA A 46 -9.58 6.60 -11.52
N PHE A 47 -10.16 5.91 -12.51
CA PHE A 47 -11.43 6.24 -13.16
C PHE A 47 -11.47 7.60 -13.89
N GLY A 48 -10.31 8.17 -14.30
CA GLY A 48 -10.23 9.43 -15.06
C GLY A 48 -10.61 10.68 -14.26
N ILE A 49 -10.70 10.57 -12.94
CA ILE A 49 -10.92 11.71 -12.04
C ILE A 49 -9.66 12.56 -12.04
N PHE A 50 -9.80 13.89 -12.20
CA PHE A 50 -8.68 14.84 -12.30
C PHE A 50 -7.71 14.55 -13.46
N GLN A 51 -8.21 14.36 -14.67
CA GLN A 51 -7.40 14.39 -15.88
C GLN A 51 -6.62 15.72 -15.90
N ASN A 52 -5.29 15.66 -16.06
CA ASN A 52 -4.33 16.77 -15.87
C ASN A 52 -3.94 17.07 -14.41
N GLY A 53 -4.36 16.29 -13.44
CA GLY A 53 -3.93 16.42 -12.03
C GLY A 53 -2.51 15.96 -11.73
N SER A 54 -1.69 15.68 -12.75
CA SER A 54 -0.36 15.10 -12.61
C SER A 54 0.55 15.88 -11.64
N ALA A 55 0.53 17.20 -11.68
CA ALA A 55 1.30 18.05 -10.76
C ALA A 55 0.82 17.87 -9.32
N ILE A 56 -0.49 17.77 -9.11
CA ILE A 56 -1.07 17.53 -7.77
C ILE A 56 -0.62 16.17 -7.23
N PHE A 57 -0.71 15.12 -8.05
CA PHE A 57 -0.30 13.78 -7.63
C PHE A 57 1.22 13.64 -7.45
N ALA A 58 2.03 14.35 -8.26
CA ALA A 58 3.47 14.42 -8.04
C ALA A 58 3.79 15.13 -6.70
N THR A 59 3.15 16.26 -6.42
CA THR A 59 3.32 16.99 -5.16
C THR A 59 2.89 16.12 -3.98
N LEU A 60 1.74 15.44 -4.07
CA LEU A 60 1.26 14.54 -3.03
C LEU A 60 2.25 13.39 -2.78
N ALA A 61 2.80 12.79 -3.84
CA ALA A 61 3.80 11.75 -3.71
C ALA A 61 5.07 12.26 -3.00
N PHE A 62 5.55 13.47 -3.33
CA PHE A 62 6.67 14.10 -2.62
C PHE A 62 6.36 14.30 -1.13
N VAL A 63 5.17 14.79 -0.80
CA VAL A 63 4.75 14.98 0.60
C VAL A 63 4.71 13.64 1.33
N VAL A 64 4.08 12.62 0.75
CA VAL A 64 4.01 11.27 1.36
C VAL A 64 5.40 10.68 1.58
N ILE A 65 6.28 10.75 0.57
CA ILE A 65 7.66 10.30 0.68
C ILE A 65 8.39 11.05 1.80
N GLY A 66 8.26 12.38 1.88
CA GLY A 66 8.87 13.20 2.92
C GLY A 66 8.37 12.84 4.32
N VAL A 67 7.06 12.64 4.48
CA VAL A 67 6.45 12.19 5.74
C VAL A 67 7.00 10.82 6.16
N ILE A 68 7.07 9.88 5.22
CA ILE A 68 7.58 8.54 5.53
C ILE A 68 9.06 8.60 5.93
N LEU A 69 9.88 9.35 5.22
CA LEU A 69 11.31 9.51 5.56
C LEU A 69 11.51 10.15 6.93
N TYR A 70 10.63 11.09 7.31
CA TYR A 70 10.69 11.73 8.62
C TYR A 70 10.27 10.79 9.76
N PHE A 71 9.19 10.03 9.60
CA PHE A 71 8.65 9.19 10.66
C PHE A 71 9.26 7.79 10.72
N TYR A 72 9.75 7.24 9.62
CA TYR A 72 10.30 5.87 9.57
C TYR A 72 11.42 5.60 10.59
N PRO A 73 12.39 6.53 10.81
CA PRO A 73 13.40 6.32 11.85
C PRO A 73 12.86 6.35 13.29
N GLN A 74 11.66 6.91 13.50
CA GLN A 74 11.03 7.02 14.82
C GLN A 74 10.21 5.77 15.16
N VAL A 75 9.94 4.92 14.18
CA VAL A 75 9.22 3.65 14.38
C VAL A 75 10.17 2.64 15.04
N GLU A 76 9.73 2.03 16.13
CA GLU A 76 10.51 1.02 16.85
C GLU A 76 10.99 -0.10 15.91
N PRO A 77 12.23 -0.59 16.07
CA PRO A 77 12.77 -1.67 15.22
C PRO A 77 11.93 -2.96 15.26
N GLN A 78 11.23 -3.21 16.36
CA GLN A 78 10.38 -4.38 16.57
C GLN A 78 8.99 -4.25 15.92
N ASP A 79 8.62 -3.04 15.54
CA ASP A 79 7.34 -2.75 14.89
C ASP A 79 7.38 -3.07 13.39
N TRP A 80 7.44 -4.36 13.09
CA TRP A 80 7.54 -4.85 11.71
C TRP A 80 6.31 -4.49 10.85
N GLY A 81 5.11 -4.50 11.43
CA GLY A 81 3.88 -4.18 10.70
C GLY A 81 3.91 -2.75 10.17
N MET A 82 4.17 -1.78 11.04
CA MET A 82 4.30 -0.37 10.67
C MET A 82 5.45 -0.15 9.66
N ARG A 83 6.62 -0.75 9.89
CA ARG A 83 7.79 -0.60 9.02
C ARG A 83 7.55 -1.16 7.62
N ILE A 84 6.90 -2.33 7.51
CA ILE A 84 6.53 -2.93 6.22
C ILE A 84 5.52 -2.03 5.51
N ALA A 85 4.46 -1.60 6.19
CA ALA A 85 3.44 -0.73 5.63
C ALA A 85 4.04 0.56 5.05
N MET A 86 4.87 1.25 5.84
CA MET A 86 5.56 2.47 5.40
C MET A 86 6.50 2.22 4.22
N SER A 87 7.24 1.11 4.25
CA SER A 87 8.15 0.74 3.15
C SER A 87 7.41 0.47 1.84
N MET A 88 6.23 -0.17 1.91
CA MET A 88 5.39 -0.44 0.75
C MET A 88 4.79 0.86 0.17
N GLN A 89 4.30 1.76 1.03
CA GLN A 89 3.79 3.06 0.61
C GLN A 89 4.89 3.94 0.02
N PHE A 90 6.07 3.97 0.63
CA PHE A 90 7.25 4.66 0.09
C PHE A 90 7.59 4.15 -1.30
N ALA A 91 7.65 2.82 -1.47
CA ALA A 91 8.02 2.21 -2.74
C ALA A 91 6.99 2.52 -3.84
N GLY A 92 5.70 2.42 -3.55
CA GLY A 92 4.64 2.72 -4.50
C GLY A 92 4.60 4.21 -4.87
N ALA A 93 4.66 5.11 -3.87
CA ALA A 93 4.73 6.55 -4.14
C ALA A 93 5.94 6.91 -5.00
N SER A 94 7.11 6.33 -4.71
CA SER A 94 8.34 6.55 -5.47
C SER A 94 8.22 6.02 -6.91
N GLY A 95 7.67 4.81 -7.10
CA GLY A 95 7.48 4.22 -8.44
C GLY A 95 6.63 5.10 -9.36
N ASN A 96 5.48 5.56 -8.87
CA ASN A 96 4.61 6.44 -9.63
C ASN A 96 5.16 7.87 -9.79
N LEU A 97 5.97 8.35 -8.85
CA LEU A 97 6.63 9.63 -8.96
C LEU A 97 7.73 9.61 -10.03
N ILE A 98 8.53 8.54 -10.10
CA ILE A 98 9.55 8.35 -11.14
C ILE A 98 8.90 8.45 -12.53
N ASP A 99 7.80 7.74 -12.76
CA ASP A 99 7.09 7.84 -14.04
C ASP A 99 6.67 9.27 -14.36
N ARG A 100 6.06 9.98 -13.40
CA ARG A 100 5.59 11.35 -13.61
C ARG A 100 6.74 12.31 -13.97
N ILE A 101 7.90 12.14 -13.37
CA ILE A 101 9.09 12.94 -13.69
C ILE A 101 9.62 12.61 -15.09
N LEU A 102 9.72 11.32 -15.44
CA LEU A 102 10.33 10.88 -16.69
C LEU A 102 9.39 10.99 -17.90
N PHE A 103 8.07 10.80 -17.71
CA PHE A 103 7.08 10.71 -18.78
C PHE A 103 6.06 11.86 -18.77
N LYS A 104 6.53 13.08 -18.53
CA LYS A 104 5.73 14.33 -18.64
C LYS A 104 4.43 14.29 -17.83
N GLY A 105 4.49 13.73 -16.63
CA GLY A 105 3.38 13.64 -15.72
C GLY A 105 2.49 12.41 -15.85
N LYS A 106 2.78 11.51 -16.76
CA LYS A 106 2.02 10.28 -16.97
C LYS A 106 2.61 9.12 -16.19
N VAL A 107 1.75 8.18 -15.79
CA VAL A 107 2.11 6.92 -15.16
C VAL A 107 1.69 5.78 -16.07
N THR A 108 2.54 4.78 -16.23
CA THR A 108 2.22 3.57 -16.99
C THR A 108 1.43 2.59 -16.12
N ASP A 109 0.17 2.34 -16.48
CA ASP A 109 -0.70 1.36 -15.85
C ASP A 109 -0.89 0.19 -16.81
N PHE A 110 -0.94 -1.05 -16.28
CA PHE A 110 -0.95 -2.21 -17.15
C PHE A 110 -1.74 -3.41 -16.65
N ILE A 111 -2.16 -3.46 -15.41
CA ILE A 111 -2.98 -4.56 -14.85
C ILE A 111 -4.44 -4.18 -14.99
N SER A 112 -5.15 -4.87 -15.89
CA SER A 112 -6.58 -4.70 -16.14
C SER A 112 -7.32 -5.92 -15.57
N VAL A 113 -8.26 -5.69 -14.64
CA VAL A 113 -9.07 -6.74 -14.01
C VAL A 113 -10.54 -6.36 -14.08
N GLY A 114 -11.31 -7.10 -14.90
CA GLY A 114 -12.74 -6.86 -15.08
C GLY A 114 -13.04 -5.40 -15.47
N THR A 115 -13.87 -4.76 -14.68
CA THR A 115 -14.26 -3.34 -14.83
C THR A 115 -13.50 -2.40 -13.90
N PHE A 116 -12.52 -2.91 -13.14
CA PHE A 116 -11.71 -2.09 -12.26
C PHE A 116 -10.77 -1.19 -13.08
N ALA A 117 -10.42 -0.04 -12.52
CA ALA A 117 -9.46 0.85 -13.16
C ALA A 117 -8.12 0.12 -13.36
N VAL A 118 -7.48 0.35 -14.51
CA VAL A 118 -6.15 -0.20 -14.79
C VAL A 118 -5.16 0.37 -13.77
N PHE A 119 -4.29 -0.46 -13.25
CA PHE A 119 -3.31 -0.11 -12.21
C PHE A 119 -1.95 -0.78 -12.48
N ASN A 120 -0.97 -0.50 -11.63
CA ASN A 120 0.39 -1.02 -11.72
C ASN A 120 0.89 -1.61 -10.39
N VAL A 121 2.15 -2.05 -10.34
CA VAL A 121 2.76 -2.63 -9.13
C VAL A 121 2.88 -1.59 -8.01
N ALA A 122 3.15 -0.32 -8.33
CA ALA A 122 3.23 0.75 -7.34
C ALA A 122 1.88 0.98 -6.65
N ASP A 123 0.77 0.99 -7.40
CA ASP A 123 -0.59 1.15 -6.83
C ASP A 123 -0.98 -0.04 -5.96
N ALA A 124 -0.67 -1.27 -6.41
CA ALA A 124 -0.86 -2.47 -5.60
C ALA A 124 -0.05 -2.40 -4.30
N SER A 125 1.18 -1.91 -4.37
CA SER A 125 2.04 -1.73 -3.19
C SER A 125 1.47 -0.72 -2.19
N ILE A 126 0.98 0.44 -2.67
CA ILE A 126 0.32 1.44 -1.81
C ILE A 126 -0.90 0.82 -1.12
N THR A 127 -1.77 0.17 -1.89
CA THR A 127 -3.00 -0.44 -1.39
C THR A 127 -2.72 -1.51 -0.34
N LEU A 128 -1.81 -2.43 -0.63
CA LEU A 128 -1.41 -3.48 0.32
C LEU A 128 -0.72 -2.89 1.55
N GLY A 129 0.08 -1.83 1.39
CA GLY A 129 0.68 -1.10 2.50
C GLY A 129 -0.36 -0.51 3.45
N VAL A 130 -1.45 0.04 2.92
CA VAL A 130 -2.58 0.52 3.74
C VAL A 130 -3.26 -0.65 4.47
N VAL A 131 -3.50 -1.77 3.80
CA VAL A 131 -4.10 -2.96 4.43
C VAL A 131 -3.21 -3.48 5.57
N VAL A 132 -1.89 -3.58 5.35
CA VAL A 132 -0.94 -3.99 6.38
C VAL A 132 -0.96 -3.04 7.58
N LEU A 133 -1.00 -1.73 7.33
CA LEU A 133 -1.09 -0.70 8.38
C LEU A 133 -2.35 -0.88 9.24
N LEU A 134 -3.51 -1.01 8.61
CA LEU A 134 -4.78 -1.17 9.30
C LEU A 134 -4.83 -2.47 10.13
N LEU A 135 -4.30 -3.56 9.60
CA LEU A 135 -4.18 -4.82 10.31
C LEU A 135 -3.25 -4.72 11.51
N ASP A 136 -2.11 -4.06 11.38
CA ASP A 136 -1.15 -3.85 12.47
C ASP A 136 -1.77 -3.04 13.61
N VAL A 137 -2.41 -1.91 13.30
CA VAL A 137 -3.12 -1.07 14.28
C VAL A 137 -4.20 -1.88 14.99
N TRP A 138 -5.04 -2.61 14.24
CA TRP A 138 -6.10 -3.42 14.81
C TRP A 138 -5.59 -4.53 15.75
N ILE A 139 -4.49 -5.20 15.37
CA ILE A 139 -3.87 -6.24 16.22
C ILE A 139 -3.34 -5.63 17.51
N LYS A 140 -2.68 -4.46 17.45
CA LYS A 140 -2.15 -3.75 18.62
C LYS A 140 -3.25 -3.33 19.58
N GLU A 141 -4.30 -2.71 19.07
CA GLU A 141 -5.46 -2.34 19.91
C GLU A 141 -6.10 -3.54 20.60
N ARG A 142 -6.20 -4.67 19.90
CA ARG A 142 -6.73 -5.91 20.50
C ARG A 142 -5.83 -6.44 21.62
N ARG A 143 -4.51 -6.37 21.45
CA ARG A 143 -3.54 -6.81 22.46
C ARG A 143 -3.58 -5.91 23.69
N GLU A 144 -3.64 -4.59 23.51
CA GLU A 144 -3.72 -3.63 24.60
C GLU A 144 -4.99 -3.82 25.44
N LYS A 145 -6.15 -3.96 24.81
CA LYS A 145 -7.42 -4.25 25.51
C LYS A 145 -7.38 -5.54 26.31
N LYS A 146 -6.75 -6.59 25.75
CA LYS A 146 -6.60 -7.87 26.46
C LYS A 146 -5.70 -7.73 27.70
N ASN A 147 -4.58 -7.02 27.56
CA ASN A 147 -3.63 -6.81 28.66
C ASN A 147 -4.24 -5.93 29.75
N SER A 148 -4.97 -4.88 29.39
CA SER A 148 -5.69 -4.02 30.35
C SER A 148 -6.73 -4.80 31.15
N ASN A 149 -7.56 -5.63 30.50
CA ASN A 149 -8.55 -6.46 31.20
C ASN A 149 -7.88 -7.48 32.14
N GLN A 150 -6.76 -8.05 31.73
CA GLN A 150 -6.03 -9.02 32.55
C GLN A 150 -5.39 -8.36 33.80
N SER A 151 -4.85 -7.15 33.65
CA SER A 151 -4.30 -6.42 34.79
C SER A 151 -5.39 -5.98 35.79
N THR A 152 -6.58 -5.61 35.31
CA THR A 152 -7.71 -5.29 36.20
C THR A 152 -8.16 -6.50 37.02
N VAL A 153 -8.30 -7.68 36.39
CA VAL A 153 -8.70 -8.91 37.08
C VAL A 153 -7.67 -9.31 38.16
N ILE A 154 -6.37 -9.17 37.85
CA ILE A 154 -5.31 -9.48 38.82
C ILE A 154 -5.35 -8.52 40.00
N SER A 155 -5.56 -7.23 39.77
CA SER A 155 -5.67 -6.23 40.85
C SER A 155 -6.88 -6.48 41.73
N ASP A 156 -8.02 -6.85 41.19
CA ASP A 156 -9.22 -7.18 41.96
C ASP A 156 -9.04 -8.45 42.81
N GLN A 157 -8.38 -9.47 42.27
CA GLN A 157 -8.07 -10.70 43.02
C GLN A 157 -7.09 -10.45 44.17
N SER A 158 -6.07 -9.61 43.96
CA SER A 158 -5.13 -9.27 45.04
C SER A 158 -5.79 -8.46 46.15
N ALA A 159 -6.69 -7.52 45.80
CA ALA A 159 -7.44 -6.74 46.78
C ALA A 159 -8.37 -7.62 47.65
N VAL A 160 -9.03 -8.61 47.05
CA VAL A 160 -9.89 -9.57 47.78
C VAL A 160 -9.05 -10.43 48.75
N SER A 161 -7.89 -10.94 48.29
CA SER A 161 -7.03 -11.79 49.12
C SER A 161 -6.42 -11.03 50.32
N GLU A 162 -6.10 -9.73 50.15
CA GLU A 162 -5.65 -8.88 51.27
C GLU A 162 -6.76 -8.62 52.29
N GLN A 163 -8.01 -8.45 51.87
CA GLN A 163 -9.14 -8.28 52.76
C GLN A 163 -9.42 -9.56 53.60
N GLU A 164 -9.33 -10.72 52.98
CA GLU A 164 -9.50 -12.01 53.66
C GLU A 164 -8.40 -12.27 54.72
N SER A 165 -7.17 -11.88 54.45
CA SER A 165 -6.04 -12.05 55.37
C SER A 165 -6.08 -11.10 56.58
N ASN A 166 -6.76 -9.96 56.45
CA ASN A 166 -6.91 -8.98 57.56
C ASN A 166 -8.11 -9.27 58.47
N VAL A 167 -8.96 -10.23 58.17
CA VAL A 167 -10.15 -10.60 58.95
C VAL A 167 -9.94 -11.88 59.77
N SER A 168 -8.87 -12.62 59.53
CA SER A 168 -8.47 -13.84 60.26
C SER A 168 -7.48 -13.53 61.37
#